data_20cc08457db21346a308e91e0ae70280
#
_entry.id   20cc08457db21346a308e91e0ae70280
#
_cell.length_a   1.000
_cell.length_b   1.000
_cell.length_c   1.000
_cell.angle_alpha   90.00
_cell.angle_beta   90.00
_cell.angle_gamma   90.00
#
_symmetry.space_group_name_H-M   'P 1'
#
loop_
_entity.id
_entity.type
_entity.pdbx_description
1 polymer ?
#
loop_
_entity_poly.entity_id
_entity_poly.type
_entity_poly.pdbx_seq_one_letter_code
_entity_poly.pdbx_strand_id
1 'polypeptide(L)'
;MGVFSGKFIYDKINDVYAFSTKNEQIAYFLQLGIYSSEESMNSDTNSITNKLVIKKNNNYYVYVGISMNKDNLKKVCSLYQKLGYNLYFDEVYIDNKEYLYNLEQFDLLLAKAKSNDEIESINSVILSSYEEMVLNK
;
A
#
# COMPACT_ATOMS: atom_id res chain seq x y z
N MET A 1 1.89 -0.37 14.21
CA MET A 1 0.99 -0.23 13.76
C MET A 1 0.17 -1.27 13.71
N GLY A 2 0.02 -1.81 14.31
CA GLY A 2 -0.71 -2.74 14.35
C GLY A 2 -1.97 -2.76 13.86
N VAL A 3 -2.34 -1.75 13.53
CA VAL A 3 -3.53 -1.57 13.07
C VAL A 3 -3.94 -2.58 12.21
N PHE A 4 -3.19 -2.91 11.32
CA PHE A 4 -3.65 -3.79 10.41
C PHE A 4 -3.51 -5.12 10.88
N SER A 5 -2.98 -5.16 11.91
CA SER A 5 -2.81 -6.31 12.30
C SER A 5 -3.82 -6.78 12.80
N GLY A 6 -4.42 -6.21 12.88
CA GLY A 6 -5.47 -6.66 13.30
C GLY A 6 -5.40 -7.87 12.74
N LYS A 7 -4.59 -7.99 12.21
CA LYS A 7 -4.56 -9.04 11.73
C LYS A 7 -4.29 -9.97 12.56
N PHE A 8 -4.16 -9.62 13.24
CA PHE A 8 -4.22 -10.34 13.72
C PHE A 8 -5.02 -10.92 13.88
N ILE A 9 -5.53 -10.83 13.63
CA ILE A 9 -6.30 -11.33 13.77
C ILE A 9 -6.45 -12.42 13.42
N TYR A 10 -5.98 -12.65 13.10
CA TYR A 10 -6.11 -13.49 12.82
C TYR A 10 -5.54 -14.33 12.82
N ASP A 11 -4.96 -14.24 12.61
CA ASP A 11 -4.43 -14.88 12.45
C ASP A 11 -4.35 -15.90 12.82
N LYS A 12 -4.50 -16.01 13.40
CA LYS A 12 -4.60 -16.89 13.97
C LYS A 12 -5.27 -17.83 13.60
N ILE A 13 -5.82 -17.70 13.43
CA ILE A 13 -6.71 -18.42 13.09
C ILE A 13 -6.44 -19.05 11.94
N ASN A 14 -5.73 -18.75 11.28
CA ASN A 14 -5.65 -19.04 10.08
C ASN A 14 -5.21 -20.27 9.65
N ASP A 15 -4.58 -20.93 10.27
CA ASP A 15 -4.15 -22.12 9.83
C ASP A 15 -5.23 -23.01 9.42
N VAL A 16 -6.21 -23.06 10.09
CA VAL A 16 -7.28 -23.86 9.76
C VAL A 16 -7.87 -23.49 8.52
N TYR A 17 -7.68 -22.31 8.13
CA TYR A 17 -8.31 -21.82 7.00
C TYR A 17 -7.45 -21.78 5.82
N ALA A 18 -6.41 -22.54 5.78
CA ALA A 18 -5.48 -22.45 4.69
C ALA A 18 -6.16 -22.48 3.35
N PHE A 19 -7.15 -23.35 3.15
CA PHE A 19 -7.74 -23.35 1.86
C PHE A 19 -8.79 -22.31 1.70
N SER A 20 -9.44 -21.91 2.72
CA SER A 20 -10.45 -20.90 2.57
C SER A 20 -9.83 -19.53 2.35
N THR A 21 -8.58 -19.35 2.75
CA THR A 21 -7.95 -18.06 2.57
C THR A 21 -7.14 -17.98 1.30
N LYS A 22 -7.25 -18.97 0.42
CA LYS A 22 -6.46 -18.89 -0.78
C LYS A 22 -6.80 -17.70 -1.62
N ASN A 23 -7.93 -17.06 -1.42
CA ASN A 23 -8.24 -15.87 -2.16
C ASN A 23 -7.69 -14.62 -1.49
N GLU A 24 -7.17 -14.75 -0.29
CA GLU A 24 -6.58 -13.63 0.41
C GLU A 24 -5.09 -13.71 0.25
N GLN A 25 -4.48 -12.61 -0.05
CA GLN A 25 -3.04 -12.57 -0.16
C GLN A 25 -2.51 -11.38 0.59
N ILE A 26 -1.29 -11.52 1.08
CA ILE A 26 -0.63 -10.46 1.79
C ILE A 26 0.06 -9.57 0.78
N ALA A 27 -0.25 -8.29 0.86
CA ALA A 27 0.46 -7.29 0.10
C ALA A 27 1.18 -6.40 1.08
N TYR A 28 2.19 -5.69 0.61
CA TYR A 28 2.92 -4.77 1.45
C TYR A 28 2.52 -3.36 1.05
N PHE A 29 2.20 -2.56 2.04
CA PHE A 29 1.85 -1.17 1.82
C PHE A 29 2.97 -0.32 2.37
N LEU A 30 3.37 0.67 1.61
CA LEU A 30 4.45 1.56 2.03
C LEU A 30 3.83 2.77 2.70
N GLN A 31 3.93 2.84 4.00
CA GLN A 31 3.32 3.90 4.80
C GLN A 31 4.26 5.08 4.93
N LEU A 32 3.75 6.25 4.57
CA LEU A 32 4.53 7.47 4.66
C LEU A 32 4.32 8.15 6.01
N GLY A 33 3.13 8.04 6.57
CA GLY A 33 2.88 8.65 7.87
C GLY A 33 1.47 8.43 8.35
N ILE A 34 1.25 8.76 9.62
CA ILE A 34 -0.07 8.71 10.25
C ILE A 34 -0.29 10.08 10.86
N TYR A 35 -1.42 10.69 10.55
CA TYR A 35 -1.69 12.06 10.97
C TYR A 35 -3.00 12.14 11.75
N SER A 36 -3.03 12.97 12.77
CA SER A 36 -4.22 13.11 13.60
C SER A 36 -5.24 14.07 13.01
N SER A 37 -4.86 14.84 12.02
CA SER A 37 -5.78 15.77 11.37
C SER A 37 -5.49 15.85 9.89
N GLU A 38 -6.51 16.21 9.14
CA GLU A 38 -6.35 16.39 7.71
C GLU A 38 -5.42 17.55 7.42
N GLU A 39 -5.47 18.56 8.26
CA GLU A 39 -4.64 19.72 8.08
C GLU A 39 -3.16 19.39 8.19
N SER A 40 -2.77 18.65 9.23
CA SER A 40 -1.36 18.30 9.39
C SER A 40 -0.91 17.34 8.29
N MET A 41 -1.81 16.46 7.84
CA MET A 41 -1.50 15.56 6.76
C MET A 41 -1.23 16.35 5.48
N ASN A 42 -2.12 17.26 5.13
CA ASN A 42 -1.96 18.04 3.92
C ASN A 42 -0.71 18.90 3.96
N SER A 43 -0.42 19.46 5.13
CA SER A 43 0.75 20.30 5.28
C SER A 43 2.03 19.52 5.05
N ASP A 44 2.08 18.30 5.56
CA ASP A 44 3.30 17.49 5.47
C ASP A 44 3.44 16.79 4.12
N THR A 45 2.34 16.53 3.44
CA THR A 45 2.38 15.75 2.22
C THR A 45 1.91 16.53 0.99
N ASN A 46 1.88 17.85 1.06
CA ASN A 46 1.34 18.63 -0.05
C ASN A 46 2.17 18.51 -1.33
N SER A 47 3.43 18.11 -1.22
CA SER A 47 4.24 17.93 -2.40
C SER A 47 4.13 16.52 -2.97
N ILE A 48 3.38 15.65 -2.30
CA ILE A 48 3.20 14.27 -2.75
C ILE A 48 1.90 14.19 -3.53
N THR A 49 1.99 13.95 -4.84
CA THR A 49 0.79 13.92 -5.64
C THR A 49 0.12 12.58 -5.60
N ASN A 50 0.89 11.51 -5.65
CA ASN A 50 0.32 10.16 -5.69
C ASN A 50 0.36 9.56 -4.31
N LYS A 51 -0.79 9.54 -3.64
CA LYS A 51 -0.87 8.96 -2.31
C LYS A 51 -2.26 8.40 -2.09
N LEU A 52 -2.32 7.42 -1.22
CA LEU A 52 -3.56 6.79 -0.83
C LEU A 52 -3.80 7.16 0.61
N VAL A 53 -4.96 7.72 0.92
CA VAL A 53 -5.28 8.14 2.28
C VAL A 53 -6.40 7.27 2.80
N ILE A 54 -6.17 6.64 3.94
CA ILE A 54 -7.19 5.81 4.58
C ILE A 54 -7.44 6.38 5.96
N LYS A 55 -8.68 6.80 6.19
CA LYS A 55 -9.05 7.31 7.50
C LYS A 55 -9.51 6.16 8.37
N LYS A 56 -8.93 6.05 9.56
CA LYS A 56 -9.25 4.96 10.43
C LYS A 56 -8.95 5.35 11.85
N ASN A 57 -9.89 5.12 12.75
CA ASN A 57 -9.74 5.46 14.16
C ASN A 57 -9.37 6.93 14.36
N ASN A 58 -9.99 7.79 13.58
CA ASN A 58 -9.76 9.23 13.63
C ASN A 58 -8.37 9.66 13.22
N ASN A 59 -7.61 8.77 12.60
CA ASN A 59 -6.30 9.11 12.08
C ASN A 59 -6.29 8.95 10.57
N TYR A 60 -5.37 9.65 9.92
CA TYR A 60 -5.22 9.58 8.48
C TYR A 60 -3.92 8.85 8.16
N TYR A 61 -4.05 7.69 7.56
CA TYR A 61 -2.91 6.88 7.18
C TYR A 61 -2.58 7.16 5.73
N VAL A 62 -1.35 7.56 5.46
CA VAL A 62 -0.93 7.90 4.10
C VAL A 62 0.00 6.82 3.59
N TYR A 63 -0.38 6.24 2.45
CA TYR A 63 0.43 5.20 1.81
C TYR A 63 0.84 5.67 0.43
N VAL A 64 2.06 5.34 0.05
CA VAL A 64 2.59 5.76 -1.24
C VAL A 64 3.02 4.59 -2.11
N GLY A 65 2.73 3.38 -1.70
CA GLY A 65 3.06 2.23 -2.52
C GLY A 65 2.36 0.97 -2.05
N ILE A 66 2.08 0.07 -2.97
CA ILE A 66 1.49 -1.22 -2.68
C ILE A 66 2.15 -2.23 -3.62
N SER A 67 2.59 -3.36 -3.09
CA SER A 67 3.15 -4.41 -3.92
C SER A 67 3.09 -5.73 -3.19
N MET A 68 2.98 -6.81 -3.92
CA MET A 68 3.10 -8.13 -3.32
C MET A 68 4.57 -8.52 -3.22
N ASN A 69 5.45 -7.69 -3.76
CA ASN A 69 6.88 -7.96 -3.77
C ASN A 69 7.61 -6.83 -3.06
N LYS A 70 8.22 -7.13 -1.92
CA LYS A 70 8.91 -6.11 -1.15
C LYS A 70 10.03 -5.43 -1.93
N ASP A 71 10.70 -6.17 -2.80
CA ASP A 71 11.80 -5.57 -3.56
C ASP A 71 11.29 -4.46 -4.48
N ASN A 72 10.07 -4.62 -5.01
CA ASN A 72 9.48 -3.57 -5.82
C ASN A 72 9.22 -2.33 -4.98
N LEU A 73 8.74 -2.53 -3.75
CA LEU A 73 8.48 -1.39 -2.89
C LEU A 73 9.75 -0.65 -2.49
N LYS A 74 10.87 -1.35 -2.48
CA LYS A 74 12.13 -0.67 -2.16
C LYS A 74 12.46 0.37 -3.22
N LYS A 75 12.06 0.13 -4.46
CA LYS A 75 12.25 1.12 -5.51
C LYS A 75 11.43 2.37 -5.23
N VAL A 76 10.17 2.16 -4.84
CA VAL A 76 9.28 3.28 -4.51
C VAL A 76 9.78 3.99 -3.26
N CYS A 77 10.20 3.21 -2.28
CA CYS A 77 10.69 3.75 -1.02
C CYS A 77 11.85 4.72 -1.26
N SER A 78 12.75 4.35 -2.15
CA SER A 78 13.89 5.21 -2.45
C SER A 78 13.50 6.58 -2.94
N LEU A 79 12.41 6.68 -3.69
CA LEU A 79 11.96 7.96 -4.20
C LEU A 79 11.59 8.90 -3.06
N TYR A 80 10.94 8.38 -2.03
CA TYR A 80 10.47 9.21 -0.94
C TYR A 80 11.51 9.41 0.15
N GLN A 81 12.42 8.45 0.31
CA GLN A 81 13.51 8.63 1.25
C GLN A 81 14.39 9.80 0.84
N LYS A 82 14.54 10.00 -0.46
CA LYS A 82 15.33 11.12 -0.94
C LYS A 82 14.70 12.45 -0.59
N LEU A 83 13.38 12.45 -0.34
CA LEU A 83 12.68 13.66 0.06
C LEU A 83 12.65 13.83 1.56
N GLY A 84 13.29 12.93 2.31
CA GLY A 84 13.39 13.08 3.74
C GLY A 84 12.36 12.32 4.56
N TYR A 85 11.54 11.52 3.93
CA TYR A 85 10.52 10.77 4.67
C TYR A 85 11.08 9.47 5.21
N ASN A 86 10.54 9.04 6.35
CA ASN A 86 10.82 7.73 6.91
C ASN A 86 9.62 6.86 6.63
N LEU A 87 9.83 5.77 5.92
CA LEU A 87 8.74 4.95 5.48
C LEU A 87 8.73 3.60 6.18
N TYR A 88 7.55 3.03 6.30
CA TYR A 88 7.37 1.75 6.98
C TYR A 88 6.60 0.81 6.07
N PHE A 89 6.90 -0.48 6.18
CA PHE A 89 6.22 -1.50 5.40
C PHE A 89 5.16 -2.13 6.29
N ASP A 90 3.89 -2.05 5.86
CA ASP A 90 2.79 -2.70 6.56
C ASP A 90 2.33 -3.88 5.75
N GLU A 91 1.94 -4.95 6.41
CA GLU A 91 1.37 -6.10 5.72
C GLU A 91 -0.14 -5.99 5.78
N VAL A 92 -0.79 -6.13 4.64
CA VAL A 92 -2.23 -5.97 4.55
C VAL A 92 -2.80 -7.15 3.78
N TYR A 93 -3.88 -7.73 4.29
CA TYR A 93 -4.54 -8.82 3.59
C TYR A 93 -5.51 -8.23 2.59
N ILE A 94 -5.46 -8.71 1.37
CA ILE A 94 -6.34 -8.27 0.31
C ILE A 94 -7.07 -9.49 -0.22
N ASP A 95 -8.40 -9.42 -0.29
CA ASP A 95 -9.18 -10.54 -0.80
C ASP A 95 -9.92 -10.20 -2.09
N ASN A 96 -9.76 -9.00 -2.60
CA ASN A 96 -10.37 -8.62 -3.86
C ASN A 96 -9.58 -9.26 -5.00
N LYS A 97 -10.15 -10.29 -5.60
CA LYS A 97 -9.44 -11.06 -6.61
C LYS A 97 -9.06 -10.26 -7.83
N GLU A 98 -9.95 -9.38 -8.23
CA GLU A 98 -9.72 -8.58 -9.42
C GLU A 98 -8.55 -7.64 -9.18
N TYR A 99 -8.53 -7.01 -8.03
CA TYR A 99 -7.43 -6.11 -7.71
C TYR A 99 -6.13 -6.90 -7.61
N LEU A 100 -6.16 -8.08 -6.98
CA LEU A 100 -4.96 -8.89 -6.85
C LEU A 100 -4.40 -9.29 -8.20
N TYR A 101 -5.28 -9.62 -9.14
CA TYR A 101 -4.83 -9.97 -10.46
C TYR A 101 -4.15 -8.76 -11.13
N ASN A 102 -4.75 -7.60 -11.00
CA ASN A 102 -4.17 -6.39 -11.57
C ASN A 102 -2.84 -6.05 -10.89
N LEU A 103 -2.78 -6.21 -9.57
CA LEU A 103 -1.56 -5.91 -8.83
C LEU A 103 -0.42 -6.81 -9.29
N GLU A 104 -0.73 -8.06 -9.56
CA GLU A 104 0.28 -8.98 -10.04
C GLU A 104 0.87 -8.50 -11.36
N GLN A 105 0.02 -7.99 -12.25
CA GLN A 105 0.48 -7.47 -13.53
C GLN A 105 1.30 -6.20 -13.34
N PHE A 106 0.84 -5.31 -12.49
CA PHE A 106 1.57 -4.08 -12.21
C PHE A 106 2.91 -4.38 -11.57
N ASP A 107 2.98 -5.40 -10.72
CA ASP A 107 4.24 -5.76 -10.08
C ASP A 107 5.27 -6.22 -11.11
N LEU A 108 4.83 -6.91 -12.15
CA LEU A 108 5.75 -7.31 -13.20
C LEU A 108 6.31 -6.09 -13.93
N LEU A 109 5.46 -5.10 -14.17
CA LEU A 109 5.91 -3.88 -14.80
C LEU A 109 6.85 -3.10 -13.89
N LEU A 110 6.52 -3.06 -12.62
CA LEU A 110 7.32 -2.31 -11.67
C LEU A 110 8.71 -2.95 -11.51
N ALA A 111 8.77 -4.26 -11.57
CA ALA A 111 10.05 -4.96 -11.47
C ALA A 111 10.97 -4.60 -12.63
N LYS A 112 10.39 -4.27 -13.78
CA LYS A 112 11.19 -3.93 -14.96
C LYS A 112 11.44 -2.44 -15.09
N ALA A 113 10.76 -1.62 -14.31
CA ALA A 113 10.88 -0.17 -14.43
C ALA A 113 12.28 0.27 -14.03
N LYS A 114 12.87 1.17 -14.82
CA LYS A 114 14.22 1.61 -14.57
C LYS A 114 14.35 3.09 -14.26
N SER A 115 13.41 3.89 -14.70
CA SER A 115 13.50 5.32 -14.41
C SER A 115 12.52 5.69 -13.33
N ASN A 116 12.78 6.80 -12.66
CA ASN A 116 11.88 7.28 -11.63
C ASN A 116 10.51 7.60 -12.21
N ASP A 117 10.47 8.12 -13.44
CA ASP A 117 9.20 8.44 -14.08
C ASP A 117 8.37 7.18 -14.31
N GLU A 118 9.00 6.10 -14.73
CA GLU A 118 8.29 4.85 -14.94
C GLU A 118 7.76 4.32 -13.61
N ILE A 119 8.59 4.36 -12.58
CA ILE A 119 8.20 3.87 -11.28
C ILE A 119 7.01 4.67 -10.75
N GLU A 120 7.07 5.99 -10.88
CA GLU A 120 5.98 6.83 -10.40
C GLU A 120 4.69 6.61 -11.16
N SER A 121 4.78 6.43 -12.47
CA SER A 121 3.61 6.21 -13.29
C SER A 121 2.91 4.91 -12.93
N ILE A 122 3.67 3.86 -12.80
CA ILE A 122 3.11 2.56 -12.45
C ILE A 122 2.53 2.61 -11.05
N ASN A 123 3.26 3.23 -10.14
CA ASN A 123 2.85 3.32 -8.75
C ASN A 123 1.53 4.10 -8.62
N SER A 124 1.39 5.15 -9.41
CA SER A 124 0.17 5.95 -9.41
C SER A 124 -1.05 5.11 -9.78
N VAL A 125 -0.91 4.25 -10.78
CA VAL A 125 -2.00 3.41 -11.21
C VAL A 125 -2.33 2.36 -10.15
N ILE A 126 -1.30 1.83 -9.51
CA ILE A 126 -1.51 0.85 -8.45
C ILE A 126 -2.34 1.45 -7.32
N LEU A 127 -1.99 2.66 -6.90
CA LEU A 127 -2.70 3.31 -5.80
C LEU A 127 -4.13 3.67 -6.18
N SER A 128 -4.31 4.23 -7.37
CA SER A 128 -5.66 4.63 -7.78
C SER A 128 -6.55 3.42 -8.03
N SER A 129 -5.98 2.31 -8.49
CA SER A 129 -6.77 1.09 -8.67
C SER A 129 -7.24 0.55 -7.32
N TYR A 130 -6.40 0.63 -6.31
CA TYR A 130 -6.79 0.16 -4.99
C TYR A 130 -7.94 1.01 -4.47
N GLU A 131 -7.84 2.31 -4.65
CA GLU A 131 -8.89 3.21 -4.19
C GLU A 131 -10.20 2.90 -4.88
N GLU A 132 -10.16 2.72 -6.18
CA GLU A 132 -11.36 2.44 -6.94
C GLU A 132 -11.94 1.07 -6.68
N MET A 133 -11.12 0.06 -6.66
CA MET A 133 -11.61 -1.31 -6.62
C MET A 133 -11.84 -1.83 -5.21
N VAL A 134 -11.14 -1.31 -4.24
CA VAL A 134 -11.23 -1.82 -2.88
C VAL A 134 -11.90 -0.84 -1.93
N LEU A 135 -11.45 0.40 -1.92
CA LEU A 135 -11.99 1.38 -0.97
C LEU A 135 -13.34 1.96 -1.36
N ASN A 136 -13.54 2.24 -2.62
CA ASN A 136 -14.78 2.86 -3.08
C ASN A 136 -15.81 1.87 -3.59
N LYS A 137 -15.61 0.59 -3.28
CA LYS A 137 -16.50 -0.40 -3.80
C LYS A 137 -17.80 -0.53 -3.05
#